data_ad3d439a27245b8b53623f9a320c0beb
#
_entry.id   ad3d439a27245b8b53623f9a320c0beb
#
_cell.length_a   1.000
_cell.length_b   1.000
_cell.length_c   1.000
_cell.angle_alpha   90.00
_cell.angle_beta   90.00
_cell.angle_gamma   90.00
#
_symmetry.space_group_name_H-M   'P 1'
#
loop_
_entity.id
_entity.type
_entity.pdbx_description
1 polymer ?
#
loop_
_entity_poly.entity_id
_entity_poly.type
_entity_poly.pdbx_seq_one_letter_code
_entity_poly.pdbx_strand_id
1 'polypeptide(L)'
;MGYKAVIFDMDGVLFETEDFYYKRRADFLETKGISVAHLDPRVFVGARASQIWSLILGEDMENWDLPQLEAEYAQYKKLHPTPYGTCVFPEAKEVLSTLKNQGFLLALASNTDLAEIKRALTDADILSYFDAVFSAMDCGACKPHPAVYEQAWAALAVDKAETLVIEDSQMGIAAGRAAGLEVWAIEDKKWGVDQSQAQGFLSHLGDLPKKLNI
;
A
#
# COMPACT_ATOMS: atom_id res chain seq x y z
N MET A 1 3.96 2.07 28.38
CA MET A 1 4.95 1.37 27.54
C MET A 1 4.88 2.00 26.17
N GLY A 2 6.00 2.25 25.52
CA GLY A 2 6.04 2.87 24.18
C GLY A 2 6.23 1.81 23.10
N TYR A 3 5.93 2.14 21.86
CA TYR A 3 6.22 1.27 20.72
C TYR A 3 7.73 1.09 20.54
N LYS A 4 8.12 -0.09 20.04
CA LYS A 4 9.50 -0.46 19.69
C LYS A 4 9.63 -0.84 18.21
N ALA A 5 8.51 -1.13 17.55
CA ALA A 5 8.48 -1.52 16.17
C ALA A 5 7.35 -0.82 15.42
N VAL A 6 7.59 -0.51 14.13
CA VAL A 6 6.60 0.02 13.21
C VAL A 6 6.58 -0.81 11.94
N ILE A 7 5.40 -1.24 11.53
CA ILE A 7 5.19 -1.92 10.26
C ILE A 7 4.44 -0.96 9.34
N PHE A 8 5.02 -0.63 8.21
CA PHE A 8 4.44 0.29 7.24
C PHE A 8 3.77 -0.49 6.10
N ASP A 9 2.61 -0.02 5.66
CA ASP A 9 2.20 -0.27 4.29
C ASP A 9 3.06 0.55 3.31
N MET A 10 2.91 0.30 2.02
CA MET A 10 3.70 0.94 0.97
C MET A 10 2.94 2.07 0.27
N ASP A 11 1.89 1.69 -0.46
CA ASP A 11 1.13 2.60 -1.33
C ASP A 11 0.14 3.43 -0.48
N GLY A 12 0.16 4.76 -0.63
CA GLY A 12 -0.62 5.67 0.23
C GLY A 12 0.00 5.98 1.60
N VAL A 13 1.07 5.27 1.99
CA VAL A 13 1.79 5.48 3.25
C VAL A 13 3.20 6.01 3.03
N LEU A 14 4.00 5.35 2.21
CA LEU A 14 5.36 5.76 1.84
C LEU A 14 5.42 6.37 0.44
N PHE A 15 4.47 6.01 -0.42
CA PHE A 15 4.43 6.41 -1.82
C PHE A 15 3.05 6.89 -2.23
N GLU A 16 2.98 8.04 -2.90
CA GLU A 16 1.77 8.54 -3.58
C GLU A 16 1.70 7.90 -4.98
N THR A 17 1.07 6.74 -5.08
CA THR A 17 1.03 5.94 -6.31
C THR A 17 -0.33 5.87 -6.97
N GLU A 18 -1.42 6.18 -6.27
CA GLU A 18 -2.80 5.99 -6.76
C GLU A 18 -3.10 6.77 -8.04
N ASP A 19 -2.69 8.04 -8.12
CA ASP A 19 -2.88 8.85 -9.33
C ASP A 19 -2.13 8.26 -10.53
N PHE A 20 -0.91 7.77 -10.30
CA PHE A 20 -0.13 7.11 -11.35
C PHE A 20 -0.77 5.79 -11.79
N TYR A 21 -1.26 4.98 -10.86
CA TYR A 21 -1.92 3.71 -11.16
C TYR A 21 -3.21 3.92 -11.94
N TYR A 22 -4.00 4.91 -11.53
CA TYR A 22 -5.21 5.30 -12.26
C TYR A 22 -4.86 5.73 -13.70
N LYS A 23 -3.95 6.68 -13.85
CA LYS A 23 -3.54 7.19 -15.18
C LYS A 23 -2.99 6.08 -16.06
N ARG A 24 -2.06 5.26 -15.58
CA ARG A 24 -1.50 4.15 -16.36
C ARG A 24 -2.56 3.17 -16.83
N ARG A 25 -3.56 2.86 -15.99
CA ARG A 25 -4.68 2.01 -16.36
C ARG A 25 -5.56 2.67 -17.41
N ALA A 26 -5.88 3.94 -17.25
CA ALA A 26 -6.67 4.70 -18.21
C ALA A 26 -5.98 4.75 -19.58
N ASP A 27 -4.69 5.06 -19.62
CA ASP A 27 -3.88 5.11 -20.85
C ASP A 27 -3.85 3.73 -21.55
N PHE A 28 -3.72 2.63 -20.80
CA PHE A 28 -3.81 1.28 -21.37
C PHE A 28 -5.18 0.99 -21.97
N LEU A 29 -6.26 1.30 -21.25
CA LEU A 29 -7.61 1.05 -21.69
C LEU A 29 -7.99 1.87 -22.93
N GLU A 30 -7.48 3.09 -23.04
CA GLU A 30 -7.62 3.92 -24.24
C GLU A 30 -7.03 3.24 -25.47
N THR A 31 -5.92 2.50 -25.34
CA THR A 31 -5.35 1.70 -26.47
C THR A 31 -6.29 0.59 -26.93
N LYS A 32 -7.27 0.20 -26.11
CA LYS A 32 -8.31 -0.79 -26.41
C LYS A 32 -9.63 -0.16 -26.83
N GLY A 33 -9.70 1.16 -26.95
CA GLY A 33 -10.92 1.89 -27.23
C GLY A 33 -11.91 1.96 -26.04
N ILE A 34 -11.44 1.64 -24.84
CA ILE A 34 -12.24 1.68 -23.61
C ILE A 34 -11.95 2.99 -22.87
N SER A 35 -12.97 3.83 -22.67
CA SER A 35 -12.84 5.06 -21.88
C SER A 35 -13.31 4.84 -20.46
N VAL A 36 -12.51 5.30 -19.48
CA VAL A 36 -12.88 5.34 -18.06
C VAL A 36 -13.17 6.74 -17.56
N ALA A 37 -13.20 7.75 -18.45
CA ALA A 37 -13.40 9.15 -18.08
C ALA A 37 -14.76 9.44 -17.42
N HIS A 38 -15.74 8.54 -17.59
CA HIS A 38 -17.06 8.63 -16.96
C HIS A 38 -17.11 8.03 -15.56
N LEU A 39 -16.06 7.33 -15.12
CA LEU A 39 -15.99 6.71 -13.80
C LEU A 39 -15.30 7.65 -12.82
N ASP A 40 -15.82 7.69 -11.60
CA ASP A 40 -15.15 8.38 -10.51
C ASP A 40 -13.83 7.64 -10.18
N PRO A 41 -12.67 8.31 -10.19
CA PRO A 41 -11.40 7.67 -9.85
C PRO A 41 -11.40 6.94 -8.50
N ARG A 42 -12.24 7.38 -7.55
CA ARG A 42 -12.38 6.74 -6.23
C ARG A 42 -12.80 5.28 -6.29
N VAL A 43 -13.50 4.85 -7.33
CA VAL A 43 -13.92 3.44 -7.46
C VAL A 43 -12.76 2.47 -7.70
N PHE A 44 -11.58 2.99 -8.06
CA PHE A 44 -10.38 2.18 -8.31
C PHE A 44 -9.52 1.97 -7.06
N VAL A 45 -9.68 2.83 -6.05
CA VAL A 45 -8.87 2.78 -4.83
C VAL A 45 -9.31 1.61 -3.96
N GLY A 46 -8.36 0.74 -3.63
CA GLY A 46 -8.62 -0.43 -2.79
C GLY A 46 -9.51 -1.52 -3.42
N ALA A 47 -9.94 -1.36 -4.68
CA ALA A 47 -10.79 -2.34 -5.35
C ALA A 47 -9.97 -3.57 -5.80
N ARG A 48 -10.59 -4.76 -5.70
CA ARG A 48 -9.99 -5.99 -6.25
C ARG A 48 -9.97 -5.96 -7.78
N ALA A 49 -8.97 -6.59 -8.39
CA ALA A 49 -8.83 -6.63 -9.85
C ALA A 49 -10.12 -7.08 -10.57
N SER A 50 -10.79 -8.12 -10.07
CA SER A 50 -12.06 -8.60 -10.63
C SER A 50 -13.19 -7.56 -10.55
N GLN A 51 -13.26 -6.78 -9.46
CA GLN A 51 -14.25 -5.70 -9.31
C GLN A 51 -13.96 -4.54 -10.25
N ILE A 52 -12.69 -4.23 -10.45
CA ILE A 52 -12.27 -3.17 -11.38
C ILE A 52 -12.73 -3.47 -12.81
N TRP A 53 -12.55 -4.69 -13.29
CA TRP A 53 -12.97 -5.05 -14.64
C TRP A 53 -14.48 -4.97 -14.82
N SER A 54 -15.27 -5.42 -13.84
CA SER A 54 -16.73 -5.29 -13.91
C SER A 54 -17.20 -3.84 -13.91
N LEU A 55 -16.52 -2.95 -13.17
CA LEU A 55 -16.82 -1.51 -13.18
C LEU A 55 -16.47 -0.85 -14.51
N ILE A 56 -15.34 -1.24 -15.12
CA ILE A 56 -14.85 -0.66 -16.38
C ILE A 56 -15.70 -1.14 -17.57
N LEU A 57 -15.96 -2.44 -17.65
CA LEU A 57 -16.57 -3.08 -18.82
C LEU A 57 -18.09 -3.16 -18.72
N GLY A 58 -18.66 -3.12 -17.51
CA GLY A 58 -20.10 -3.16 -17.31
C GLY A 58 -20.75 -4.35 -18.00
N GLU A 59 -21.79 -4.09 -18.79
CA GLU A 59 -22.52 -5.10 -19.56
C GLU A 59 -21.69 -5.69 -20.72
N ASP A 60 -20.66 -5.00 -21.18
CA ASP A 60 -19.76 -5.46 -22.25
C ASP A 60 -18.72 -6.49 -21.77
N MET A 61 -18.68 -6.81 -20.48
CA MET A 61 -17.68 -7.70 -19.90
C MET A 61 -17.64 -9.08 -20.58
N GLU A 62 -18.79 -9.61 -21.03
CA GLU A 62 -18.89 -10.89 -21.73
C GLU A 62 -18.23 -10.89 -23.13
N ASN A 63 -18.00 -9.70 -23.71
CA ASN A 63 -17.37 -9.53 -25.01
C ASN A 63 -15.85 -9.51 -24.94
N TRP A 64 -15.27 -9.55 -23.73
CA TRP A 64 -13.83 -9.45 -23.50
C TRP A 64 -13.22 -10.75 -22.97
N ASP A 65 -12.10 -11.15 -23.53
CA ASP A 65 -11.23 -12.18 -22.91
C ASP A 65 -10.45 -11.54 -21.75
N LEU A 66 -11.01 -11.62 -20.53
CA LEU A 66 -10.43 -11.02 -19.34
C LEU A 66 -9.02 -11.54 -19.05
N PRO A 67 -8.73 -12.86 -19.09
CA PRO A 67 -7.38 -13.38 -18.95
C PRO A 67 -6.38 -12.75 -19.92
N GLN A 68 -6.76 -12.58 -21.19
CA GLN A 68 -5.92 -11.93 -22.18
C GLN A 68 -5.73 -10.45 -21.85
N LEU A 69 -6.78 -9.73 -21.51
CA LEU A 69 -6.72 -8.31 -21.16
C LEU A 69 -5.81 -8.07 -19.94
N GLU A 70 -5.90 -8.93 -18.93
CA GLU A 70 -5.03 -8.89 -17.75
C GLU A 70 -3.56 -9.16 -18.10
N ALA A 71 -3.30 -10.13 -18.96
CA ALA A 71 -1.94 -10.43 -19.43
C ALA A 71 -1.34 -9.26 -20.23
N GLU A 72 -2.12 -8.64 -21.09
CA GLU A 72 -1.73 -7.46 -21.86
C GLU A 72 -1.47 -6.25 -20.95
N TYR A 73 -2.32 -6.02 -19.95
CA TYR A 73 -2.08 -4.99 -18.95
C TYR A 73 -0.83 -5.26 -18.11
N ALA A 74 -0.55 -6.52 -17.79
CA ALA A 74 0.68 -6.89 -17.11
C ALA A 74 1.93 -6.58 -17.95
N GLN A 75 1.88 -6.78 -19.28
CA GLN A 75 2.96 -6.36 -20.19
C GLN A 75 3.05 -4.83 -20.28
N TYR A 76 1.90 -4.15 -20.37
CA TYR A 76 1.87 -2.68 -20.40
C TYR A 76 2.53 -2.08 -19.15
N LYS A 77 2.26 -2.65 -17.96
CA LYS A 77 2.92 -2.23 -16.70
C LYS A 77 4.44 -2.36 -16.75
N LYS A 78 4.97 -3.41 -17.38
CA LYS A 78 6.43 -3.60 -17.52
C LYS A 78 7.06 -2.55 -18.41
N LEU A 79 6.35 -2.09 -19.45
CA LEU A 79 6.81 -1.04 -20.36
C LEU A 79 6.63 0.38 -19.78
N HIS A 80 5.73 0.52 -18.79
CA HIS A 80 5.41 1.77 -18.11
C HIS A 80 5.56 1.59 -16.61
N PRO A 81 6.81 1.38 -16.11
CA PRO A 81 7.06 1.11 -14.71
C PRO A 81 6.73 2.32 -13.83
N THR A 82 6.31 2.05 -12.60
CA THR A 82 6.04 3.11 -11.62
C THR A 82 7.32 3.87 -11.30
N PRO A 83 7.34 5.21 -11.38
CA PRO A 83 8.52 6.02 -11.12
C PRO A 83 8.68 6.28 -9.61
N TYR A 84 8.97 5.24 -8.83
CA TYR A 84 8.96 5.29 -7.37
C TYR A 84 9.85 6.36 -6.76
N GLY A 85 11.00 6.67 -7.38
CA GLY A 85 11.86 7.75 -6.91
C GLY A 85 11.22 9.14 -6.89
N THR A 86 10.13 9.33 -7.66
CA THR A 86 9.35 10.58 -7.68
C THR A 86 7.99 10.46 -7.00
N CYS A 87 7.54 9.24 -6.70
CA CYS A 87 6.29 8.98 -6.00
C CYS A 87 6.46 8.87 -4.49
N VAL A 88 7.69 8.77 -3.98
CA VAL A 88 7.94 8.70 -2.53
C VAL A 88 7.51 10.01 -1.85
N PHE A 89 6.80 9.89 -0.73
CA PHE A 89 6.47 11.08 0.06
C PHE A 89 7.74 11.77 0.55
N PRO A 90 7.84 13.11 0.43
CA PRO A 90 9.08 13.84 0.73
C PRO A 90 9.58 13.64 2.17
N GLU A 91 8.68 13.43 3.12
CA GLU A 91 8.99 13.19 4.53
C GLU A 91 9.37 11.74 4.85
N ALA A 92 9.14 10.76 3.94
CA ALA A 92 9.32 9.35 4.25
C ALA A 92 10.73 9.00 4.73
N LYS A 93 11.76 9.49 4.04
CA LYS A 93 13.16 9.22 4.40
C LYS A 93 13.53 9.80 5.77
N GLU A 94 13.07 11.01 6.08
CA GLU A 94 13.33 11.67 7.36
C GLU A 94 12.65 10.91 8.51
N VAL A 95 11.39 10.51 8.34
CA VAL A 95 10.63 9.74 9.33
C VAL A 95 11.30 8.39 9.60
N LEU A 96 11.64 7.63 8.56
CA LEU A 96 12.30 6.33 8.70
C LEU A 96 13.68 6.47 9.40
N SER A 97 14.47 7.47 9.01
CA SER A 97 15.75 7.76 9.64
C SER A 97 15.59 8.11 11.12
N THR A 98 14.61 8.95 11.46
CA THR A 98 14.34 9.34 12.85
C THR A 98 13.99 8.11 13.69
N LEU A 99 13.08 7.25 13.21
CA LEU A 99 12.70 6.02 13.90
C LEU A 99 13.90 5.09 14.11
N LYS A 100 14.72 4.87 13.09
CA LYS A 100 15.92 4.02 13.21
C LYS A 100 16.93 4.59 14.23
N ASN A 101 17.14 5.90 14.23
CA ASN A 101 18.04 6.57 15.19
C ASN A 101 17.52 6.46 16.64
N GLN A 102 16.22 6.31 16.83
CA GLN A 102 15.59 6.04 18.14
C GLN A 102 15.52 4.55 18.49
N GLY A 103 16.08 3.67 17.66
CA GLY A 103 16.18 2.24 17.92
C GLY A 103 14.95 1.43 17.56
N PHE A 104 14.00 1.99 16.79
CA PHE A 104 12.84 1.23 16.32
C PHE A 104 13.24 0.16 15.30
N LEU A 105 12.58 -0.98 15.38
CA LEU A 105 12.59 -1.99 14.32
C LEU A 105 11.51 -1.64 13.29
N LEU A 106 11.86 -1.71 12.02
CA LEU A 106 10.96 -1.32 10.93
C LEU A 106 10.73 -2.48 9.96
N ALA A 107 9.48 -2.74 9.63
CA ALA A 107 9.13 -3.66 8.57
C ALA A 107 8.18 -2.99 7.55
N LEU A 108 8.17 -3.54 6.34
CA LEU A 108 7.20 -3.17 5.32
C LEU A 108 6.33 -4.39 4.97
N ALA A 109 5.03 -4.17 4.83
CA ALA A 109 4.04 -5.20 4.47
C ALA A 109 3.04 -4.65 3.46
N SER A 110 3.07 -5.14 2.20
CA SER A 110 2.24 -4.64 1.10
C SER A 110 1.58 -5.77 0.30
N ASN A 111 0.48 -5.47 -0.39
CA ASN A 111 -0.12 -6.37 -1.38
C ASN A 111 0.67 -6.39 -2.71
N THR A 112 1.66 -5.53 -2.88
CA THR A 112 2.52 -5.44 -4.05
C THR A 112 3.49 -6.62 -4.10
N ASP A 113 3.86 -7.06 -5.30
CA ASP A 113 4.88 -8.10 -5.53
C ASP A 113 6.23 -7.74 -4.88
N LEU A 114 6.93 -8.74 -4.33
CA LEU A 114 8.17 -8.51 -3.58
C LEU A 114 9.29 -7.86 -4.41
N ALA A 115 9.37 -8.20 -5.70
CA ALA A 115 10.38 -7.60 -6.57
C ALA A 115 10.07 -6.10 -6.83
N GLU A 116 8.80 -5.76 -6.99
CA GLU A 116 8.35 -4.37 -7.12
C GLU A 116 8.55 -3.58 -5.81
N ILE A 117 8.23 -4.17 -4.65
CA ILE A 117 8.51 -3.56 -3.35
C ILE A 117 10.00 -3.22 -3.22
N LYS A 118 10.89 -4.19 -3.49
CA LYS A 118 12.33 -3.97 -3.41
C LYS A 118 12.80 -2.89 -4.38
N ARG A 119 12.25 -2.87 -5.60
CA ARG A 119 12.53 -1.83 -6.57
C ARG A 119 12.10 -0.46 -6.05
N ALA A 120 10.86 -0.35 -5.53
CA ALA A 120 10.34 0.90 -4.99
C ALA A 120 11.22 1.47 -3.87
N LEU A 121 11.57 0.63 -2.90
CA LEU A 121 12.42 1.03 -1.78
C LEU A 121 13.84 1.40 -2.20
N THR A 122 14.37 0.73 -3.24
CA THR A 122 15.70 1.03 -3.81
C THR A 122 15.68 2.34 -4.60
N ASP A 123 14.69 2.54 -5.48
CA ASP A 123 14.54 3.75 -6.29
C ASP A 123 14.35 5.01 -5.42
N ALA A 124 13.74 4.85 -4.24
CA ALA A 124 13.53 5.90 -3.25
C ALA A 124 14.70 6.05 -2.25
N ASP A 125 15.74 5.20 -2.31
CA ASP A 125 16.86 5.17 -1.38
C ASP A 125 16.44 5.04 0.10
N ILE A 126 15.46 4.13 0.35
CA ILE A 126 14.92 3.87 1.71
C ILE A 126 14.96 2.39 2.12
N LEU A 127 15.41 1.48 1.25
CA LEU A 127 15.44 0.04 1.54
C LEU A 127 16.25 -0.29 2.80
N SER A 128 17.36 0.40 3.02
CA SER A 128 18.28 0.14 4.14
C SER A 128 17.69 0.44 5.53
N TYR A 129 16.57 1.15 5.62
CA TYR A 129 15.92 1.41 6.90
C TYR A 129 15.11 0.21 7.41
N PHE A 130 14.72 -0.72 6.54
CA PHE A 130 13.85 -1.83 6.90
C PHE A 130 14.63 -3.05 7.35
N ASP A 131 14.27 -3.58 8.52
CA ASP A 131 14.79 -4.83 9.06
C ASP A 131 14.16 -6.05 8.36
N ALA A 132 12.92 -5.89 7.84
CA ALA A 132 12.20 -6.93 7.10
C ALA A 132 11.21 -6.34 6.08
N VAL A 133 10.97 -7.06 4.98
CA VAL A 133 10.07 -6.64 3.90
C VAL A 133 9.24 -7.84 3.45
N PHE A 134 7.91 -7.67 3.40
CA PHE A 134 6.96 -8.73 3.06
C PHE A 134 5.99 -8.32 1.96
N SER A 135 5.78 -9.25 1.02
CA SER A 135 4.67 -9.23 0.06
C SER A 135 3.55 -10.13 0.57
N ALA A 136 2.32 -9.66 0.59
CA ALA A 136 1.16 -10.47 0.92
C ALA A 136 0.94 -11.61 -0.09
N MET A 137 1.41 -11.43 -1.33
CA MET A 137 1.36 -12.47 -2.36
C MET A 137 2.18 -13.71 -1.96
N ASP A 138 3.29 -13.51 -1.25
CA ASP A 138 4.16 -14.61 -0.77
C ASP A 138 3.65 -15.18 0.57
N CYS A 139 2.75 -14.47 1.26
CA CYS A 139 2.18 -14.90 2.54
C CYS A 139 0.91 -15.75 2.41
N GLY A 140 0.54 -16.13 1.19
CA GLY A 140 -0.60 -17.01 0.91
C GLY A 140 -1.96 -16.31 0.78
N ALA A 141 -2.11 -15.08 1.25
CA ALA A 141 -3.34 -14.31 1.08
C ALA A 141 -3.08 -12.80 1.19
N CYS A 142 -3.70 -12.02 0.29
CA CYS A 142 -3.63 -10.56 0.31
C CYS A 142 -4.50 -9.95 1.42
N LYS A 143 -4.19 -8.72 1.84
CA LYS A 143 -5.05 -7.91 2.70
C LYS A 143 -6.48 -7.89 2.11
N PRO A 144 -7.54 -8.08 2.90
CA PRO A 144 -7.61 -7.90 4.35
C PRO A 144 -7.24 -9.12 5.19
N HIS A 145 -6.67 -10.20 4.62
CA HIS A 145 -6.16 -11.32 5.40
C HIS A 145 -4.96 -10.88 6.24
N PRO A 146 -4.84 -11.27 7.53
CA PRO A 146 -3.79 -10.78 8.43
C PRO A 146 -2.38 -11.31 8.14
N ALA A 147 -2.22 -12.33 7.32
CA ALA A 147 -0.99 -13.12 7.16
C ALA A 147 0.27 -12.27 6.95
N VAL A 148 0.21 -11.21 6.14
CA VAL A 148 1.38 -10.37 5.87
C VAL A 148 1.81 -9.59 7.12
N TYR A 149 0.86 -9.10 7.91
CA TYR A 149 1.17 -8.40 9.17
C TYR A 149 1.62 -9.35 10.26
N GLU A 150 1.07 -10.56 10.33
CA GLU A 150 1.52 -11.60 11.27
C GLU A 150 2.96 -12.01 10.98
N GLN A 151 3.33 -12.19 9.70
CA GLN A 151 4.70 -12.52 9.32
C GLN A 151 5.67 -11.36 9.56
N ALA A 152 5.26 -10.14 9.22
CA ALA A 152 6.06 -8.93 9.47
C ALA A 152 6.32 -8.74 10.97
N TRP A 153 5.27 -8.86 11.79
CA TRP A 153 5.40 -8.80 13.25
C TRP A 153 6.31 -9.90 13.81
N ALA A 154 6.11 -11.14 13.39
CA ALA A 154 6.91 -12.27 13.86
C ALA A 154 8.42 -12.08 13.55
N ALA A 155 8.75 -11.52 12.40
CA ALA A 155 10.12 -11.26 12.00
C ALA A 155 10.81 -10.19 12.87
N LEU A 156 10.05 -9.24 13.41
CA LEU A 156 10.59 -8.19 14.28
C LEU A 156 10.83 -8.66 15.73
N ALA A 157 10.22 -9.79 16.13
CA ALA A 157 10.39 -10.40 17.44
C ALA A 157 10.12 -9.42 18.62
N VAL A 158 9.12 -8.56 18.50
CA VAL A 158 8.64 -7.57 19.47
C VAL A 158 7.22 -7.91 19.89
N ASP A 159 6.81 -7.59 21.11
CA ASP A 159 5.44 -7.81 21.56
C ASP A 159 4.43 -7.03 20.69
N LYS A 160 3.24 -7.61 20.44
CA LYS A 160 2.18 -6.94 19.69
C LYS A 160 1.79 -5.58 20.28
N ALA A 161 1.77 -5.49 21.61
CA ALA A 161 1.47 -4.25 22.31
C ALA A 161 2.53 -3.14 22.15
N GLU A 162 3.71 -3.49 21.64
CA GLU A 162 4.82 -2.57 21.35
C GLU A 162 5.04 -2.40 19.83
N THR A 163 4.13 -2.91 19.00
CA THR A 163 4.18 -2.86 17.54
C THR A 163 3.01 -2.04 16.99
N LEU A 164 3.33 -1.05 16.16
CA LEU A 164 2.37 -0.18 15.51
C LEU A 164 2.36 -0.47 13.99
N VAL A 165 1.17 -0.48 13.39
CA VAL A 165 0.99 -0.52 11.93
C VAL A 165 0.58 0.86 11.44
N ILE A 166 1.19 1.33 10.35
CA ILE A 166 0.80 2.54 9.64
C ILE A 166 0.20 2.13 8.29
N GLU A 167 -1.02 2.58 8.05
CA GLU A 167 -1.86 2.20 6.91
C GLU A 167 -2.64 3.41 6.38
N ASP A 168 -3.30 3.25 5.22
CA ASP A 168 -4.22 4.23 4.66
C ASP A 168 -5.54 3.59 4.18
N SER A 169 -5.49 2.31 3.80
CA SER A 169 -6.57 1.58 3.15
C SER A 169 -7.49 0.84 4.12
N GLN A 170 -8.78 0.72 3.77
CA GLN A 170 -9.74 -0.07 4.54
C GLN A 170 -9.30 -1.55 4.69
N MET A 171 -8.79 -2.15 3.61
CA MET A 171 -8.37 -3.56 3.64
C MET A 171 -7.12 -3.76 4.49
N GLY A 172 -6.17 -2.84 4.43
CA GLY A 172 -4.96 -2.93 5.23
C GLY A 172 -5.20 -2.68 6.71
N ILE A 173 -6.05 -1.71 7.05
CA ILE A 173 -6.49 -1.47 8.44
C ILE A 173 -7.17 -2.73 8.98
N ALA A 174 -8.09 -3.34 8.22
CA ALA A 174 -8.75 -4.57 8.63
C ALA A 174 -7.75 -5.73 8.83
N ALA A 175 -6.74 -5.86 7.96
CA ALA A 175 -5.69 -6.88 8.07
C ALA A 175 -4.83 -6.70 9.33
N GLY A 176 -4.37 -5.47 9.61
CA GLY A 176 -3.58 -5.16 10.81
C GLY A 176 -4.38 -5.42 12.10
N ARG A 177 -5.66 -5.02 12.10
CA ARG A 177 -6.59 -5.30 13.21
C ARG A 177 -6.81 -6.79 13.42
N ALA A 178 -7.01 -7.55 12.34
CA ALA A 178 -7.17 -8.99 12.38
C ALA A 178 -5.91 -9.72 12.86
N ALA A 179 -4.72 -9.16 12.59
CA ALA A 179 -3.45 -9.63 13.15
C ALA A 179 -3.30 -9.32 14.66
N GLY A 180 -4.23 -8.59 15.26
CA GLY A 180 -4.19 -8.18 16.66
C GLY A 180 -3.17 -7.10 16.98
N LEU A 181 -2.83 -6.27 15.97
CA LEU A 181 -1.92 -5.14 16.10
C LEU A 181 -2.69 -3.83 16.23
N GLU A 182 -2.06 -2.83 16.81
CA GLU A 182 -2.56 -1.46 16.78
C GLU A 182 -2.31 -0.85 15.39
N VAL A 183 -3.33 -0.19 14.82
CA VAL A 183 -3.27 0.40 13.49
C VAL A 183 -3.61 1.87 13.56
N TRP A 184 -2.69 2.72 13.09
CA TRP A 184 -2.97 4.12 12.85
C TRP A 184 -3.05 4.38 11.35
N ALA A 185 -4.05 5.16 10.95
CA ALA A 185 -4.27 5.51 9.54
C ALA A 185 -3.70 6.88 9.22
N ILE A 186 -3.07 7.01 8.05
CA ILE A 186 -2.92 8.32 7.40
C ILE A 186 -4.30 8.72 6.89
N GLU A 187 -4.79 9.89 7.33
CA GLU A 187 -6.13 10.37 7.02
C GLU A 187 -6.34 10.50 5.51
N ASP A 188 -7.29 9.74 4.99
CA ASP A 188 -7.75 9.92 3.61
C ASP A 188 -8.61 11.20 3.50
N LYS A 189 -8.12 12.14 2.67
CA LYS A 189 -8.83 13.40 2.37
C LYS A 189 -9.33 13.48 0.93
N LYS A 190 -9.04 12.45 0.13
CA LYS A 190 -9.22 12.50 -1.32
C LYS A 190 -10.19 11.44 -1.84
N TRP A 191 -10.08 10.22 -1.33
CA TRP A 191 -10.69 9.06 -1.93
C TRP A 191 -11.98 8.58 -1.24
N GLY A 192 -12.22 9.02 0.00
CA GLY A 192 -13.40 8.62 0.79
C GLY A 192 -13.29 7.20 1.33
N VAL A 193 -12.07 6.77 1.66
CA VAL A 193 -11.80 5.44 2.23
C VAL A 193 -12.40 5.33 3.64
N ASP A 194 -13.11 4.24 3.92
CA ASP A 194 -13.56 3.95 5.29
C ASP A 194 -12.38 3.51 6.16
N GLN A 195 -11.96 4.41 7.04
CA GLN A 195 -10.87 4.20 7.99
C GLN A 195 -11.36 4.05 9.43
N SER A 196 -12.66 3.80 9.63
CA SER A 196 -13.31 3.78 10.96
C SER A 196 -12.75 2.73 11.93
N GLN A 197 -12.08 1.69 11.43
CA GLN A 197 -11.46 0.64 12.25
C GLN A 197 -10.04 0.99 12.73
N ALA A 198 -9.44 2.09 12.27
CA ALA A 198 -8.15 2.57 12.78
C ALA A 198 -8.28 3.05 14.22
N GLN A 199 -7.24 2.86 15.02
CA GLN A 199 -7.21 3.24 16.44
C GLN A 199 -6.55 4.60 16.67
N GLY A 200 -5.84 5.11 15.67
CA GLY A 200 -5.23 6.44 15.67
C GLY A 200 -5.16 6.99 14.25
N PHE A 201 -4.92 8.28 14.14
CA PHE A 201 -4.85 8.97 12.86
C PHE A 201 -3.64 9.91 12.78
N LEU A 202 -3.04 9.96 11.60
CA LEU A 202 -1.99 10.90 11.23
C LEU A 202 -2.52 11.78 10.09
N SER A 203 -2.35 13.09 10.16
CA SER A 203 -2.74 13.96 9.04
C SER A 203 -1.83 13.79 7.81
N HIS A 204 -0.58 13.37 8.05
CA HIS A 204 0.42 12.94 7.08
C HIS A 204 1.51 12.13 7.80
N LEU A 205 2.34 11.43 7.05
CA LEU A 205 3.38 10.55 7.62
C LEU A 205 4.36 11.29 8.56
N GLY A 206 4.69 12.54 8.24
CA GLY A 206 5.59 13.39 9.04
C GLY A 206 5.12 13.67 10.47
N ASP A 207 3.84 13.44 10.80
CA ASP A 207 3.33 13.58 12.17
C ASP A 207 3.74 12.41 13.08
N LEU A 208 4.20 11.28 12.51
CA LEU A 208 4.45 10.06 13.26
C LEU A 208 5.49 10.24 14.39
N PRO A 209 6.69 10.82 14.17
CA PRO A 209 7.67 11.01 15.23
C PRO A 209 7.11 11.81 16.40
N LYS A 210 6.42 12.92 16.11
CA LYS A 210 5.80 13.77 17.14
C LYS A 210 4.74 13.02 17.96
N LYS A 211 3.92 12.20 17.31
CA LYS A 211 2.89 11.40 17.99
C LYS A 211 3.46 10.27 18.83
N LEU A 212 4.65 9.77 18.46
CA LEU A 212 5.42 8.81 19.24
C LEU A 212 6.25 9.47 20.36
N ASN A 213 6.25 10.80 20.46
CA ASN A 213 7.05 11.60 21.40
C ASN A 213 8.56 11.40 21.23
N ILE A 214 9.03 11.35 20.01
CA ILE A 214 10.46 11.19 19.64
C ILE A 214 10.90 12.30 18.67
#